data_462384c9cf8c12090b87b6beb05d4906
#
_entry.id   462384c9cf8c12090b87b6beb05d4906
#
_cell.length_a   1.000
_cell.length_b   1.000
_cell.length_c   1.000
_cell.angle_alpha   90.00
_cell.angle_beta   90.00
_cell.angle_gamma   90.00
#
_symmetry.space_group_name_H-M   'P 1'
#
loop_
_entity.id
_entity.type
_entity.pdbx_description
1 polymer ?
#
loop_
_entity_poly.entity_id
_entity_poly.type
_entity_poly.pdbx_seq_one_letter_code
_entity_poly.pdbx_strand_id
1 'polypeptide(L)'
;ELTLMKKVDMAYYPSYVERDLIRDINPKIQVKDIPLYVYERIKEDLDENFEEKEGLLFVGGFGHPPNADAVLWFVQEIFPKIRESLQVNFYIVGSRVTEEIKALEQPGNGVVVKGFVSDEELEELYRKCRIVVVPLRYGAGIKGKVLEAMYNGAVVVTTSIGAEGIKDSESVLTVRDEAEEFARAVTDLYTDPDRCRLISGATQVYMKEHFSLDAVWNCVKDDFKR
;
A
#
# COMPACT_ATOMS: atom_id res chain seq x y z
N GLU A 1 17.10 20.56 10.02
CA GLU A 1 17.21 19.12 10.36
C GLU A 1 18.67 18.67 10.48
N LEU A 2 19.50 18.76 9.44
CA LEU A 2 20.91 18.32 9.43
C LEU A 2 21.76 18.91 10.58
N THR A 3 21.45 20.13 11.04
CA THR A 3 22.16 20.76 12.16
C THR A 3 21.82 20.09 13.50
N LEU A 4 20.59 19.62 13.67
CA LEU A 4 20.17 18.89 14.86
C LEU A 4 20.76 17.49 14.89
N MET A 5 20.79 16.80 13.74
CA MET A 5 21.36 15.46 13.61
C MET A 5 22.84 15.37 14.00
N LYS A 6 23.59 16.46 13.87
CA LYS A 6 25.00 16.54 14.33
C LYS A 6 25.16 16.58 15.84
N LYS A 7 24.05 16.75 16.59
CA LYS A 7 24.03 16.89 18.07
C LYS A 7 23.48 15.66 18.77
N VAL A 8 23.11 14.62 18.03
CA VAL A 8 22.57 13.36 18.58
C VAL A 8 23.51 12.22 18.22
N ASP A 9 23.49 11.17 19.03
CA ASP A 9 24.32 9.99 18.82
C ASP A 9 23.78 9.16 17.64
N MET A 10 22.45 9.11 17.46
CA MET A 10 21.77 8.38 16.38
C MET A 10 20.52 9.15 15.96
N ALA A 11 20.26 9.23 14.68
CA ALA A 11 18.99 9.69 14.09
C ALA A 11 18.26 8.50 13.43
N TYR A 12 16.93 8.49 13.54
CA TYR A 12 16.10 7.45 12.90
C TYR A 12 15.18 8.10 11.88
N TYR A 13 15.07 7.46 10.72
CA TYR A 13 14.20 7.90 9.63
C TYR A 13 13.24 6.79 9.21
N PRO A 14 12.05 7.16 8.70
CA PRO A 14 11.03 6.17 8.34
C PRO A 14 11.43 5.23 7.22
N SER A 15 12.31 5.66 6.30
CA SER A 15 12.69 4.85 5.15
C SER A 15 14.19 4.88 4.87
N TYR A 16 14.65 3.83 4.21
CA TYR A 16 16.03 3.73 3.74
C TYR A 16 16.37 4.80 2.70
N VAL A 17 15.38 5.29 1.94
CA VAL A 17 15.59 6.34 0.92
C VAL A 17 16.08 7.64 1.58
N GLU A 18 15.40 8.08 2.65
CA GLU A 18 15.79 9.27 3.40
C GLU A 18 17.10 9.05 4.17
N ARG A 19 17.29 7.85 4.76
CA ARG A 19 18.55 7.47 5.42
C ARG A 19 19.73 7.61 4.45
N ASP A 20 19.62 7.06 3.25
CA ASP A 20 20.71 7.06 2.29
C ASP A 20 20.97 8.49 1.77
N LEU A 21 19.92 9.28 1.52
CA LEU A 21 20.05 10.69 1.17
C LEU A 21 20.82 11.47 2.23
N ILE A 22 20.54 11.25 3.53
CA ILE A 22 21.25 11.92 4.63
C ILE A 22 22.71 11.50 4.66
N ARG A 23 23.01 10.21 4.47
CA ARG A 23 24.39 9.70 4.42
C ARG A 23 25.19 10.30 3.27
N ASP A 24 24.56 10.45 2.10
CA ASP A 24 25.19 11.07 0.93
C ASP A 24 25.51 12.54 1.18
N ILE A 25 24.58 13.27 1.83
CA ILE A 25 24.81 14.69 2.17
C ILE A 25 25.90 14.84 3.24
N ASN A 26 25.93 13.97 4.25
CA ASN A 26 26.93 14.03 5.32
C ASN A 26 27.19 12.64 5.95
N PRO A 27 28.25 11.94 5.50
CA PRO A 27 28.59 10.59 5.99
C PRO A 27 28.94 10.50 7.49
N LYS A 28 29.13 11.65 8.18
CA LYS A 28 29.43 11.67 9.62
C LYS A 28 28.18 11.56 10.49
N ILE A 29 27.00 11.79 9.93
CA ILE A 29 25.74 11.63 10.65
C ILE A 29 25.45 10.14 10.81
N GLN A 30 25.28 9.71 12.06
CA GLN A 30 24.82 8.36 12.34
C GLN A 30 23.28 8.31 12.13
N VAL A 31 22.85 7.56 11.12
CA VAL A 31 21.43 7.46 10.75
C VAL A 31 21.08 6.02 10.42
N LYS A 32 19.93 5.59 10.93
CA LYS A 32 19.31 4.29 10.63
C LYS A 32 17.88 4.50 10.13
N ASP A 33 17.39 3.58 9.32
CA ASP A 33 15.97 3.48 9.03
C ASP A 33 15.26 2.68 10.12
N ILE A 34 14.04 3.09 10.44
CA ILE A 34 13.16 2.43 11.41
C ILE A 34 11.74 2.43 10.84
N PRO A 35 11.00 1.33 10.94
CA PRO A 35 9.62 1.31 10.46
C PRO A 35 8.76 2.35 11.16
N LEU A 36 8.08 3.21 10.38
CA LEU A 36 7.13 4.18 10.91
C LEU A 36 5.83 3.50 11.38
N TYR A 37 5.42 2.46 10.67
CA TYR A 37 4.25 1.66 10.98
C TYR A 37 4.70 0.38 11.66
N VAL A 38 4.15 0.09 12.83
CA VAL A 38 4.51 -1.07 13.64
C VAL A 38 3.23 -1.79 14.07
N TYR A 39 3.17 -3.06 13.79
CA TYR A 39 2.03 -3.89 14.15
C TYR A 39 2.40 -4.80 15.33
N GLU A 40 1.64 -4.69 16.43
CA GLU A 40 1.87 -5.52 17.63
C GLU A 40 1.66 -7.00 17.35
N ARG A 41 0.72 -7.31 16.48
CA ARG A 41 0.43 -8.67 16.04
C ARG A 41 0.24 -8.66 14.54
N ILE A 42 0.91 -9.55 13.85
CA ILE A 42 0.63 -9.82 12.44
C ILE A 42 -0.55 -10.79 12.39
N LYS A 43 -1.51 -10.52 11.48
CA LYS A 43 -2.68 -11.39 11.32
C LYS A 43 -2.24 -12.76 10.82
N GLU A 44 -2.56 -13.82 11.55
CA GLU A 44 -2.25 -15.20 11.18
C GLU A 44 -3.47 -15.91 10.54
N ASP A 45 -4.69 -15.48 10.94
CA ASP A 45 -5.95 -16.03 10.42
C ASP A 45 -6.49 -15.20 9.27
N LEU A 46 -5.77 -15.20 8.15
CA LEU A 46 -6.24 -14.54 6.94
C LEU A 46 -7.15 -15.45 6.13
N ASP A 47 -8.17 -14.83 5.54
CA ASP A 47 -9.01 -15.53 4.56
C ASP A 47 -8.20 -15.78 3.27
N GLU A 48 -7.76 -17.02 3.11
CA GLU A 48 -7.00 -17.50 1.95
C GLU A 48 -7.89 -17.96 0.78
N ASN A 49 -9.22 -17.88 0.93
CA ASN A 49 -10.15 -18.29 -0.11
C ASN A 49 -10.27 -17.24 -1.23
N PHE A 50 -9.17 -17.05 -1.98
CA PHE A 50 -9.09 -16.08 -3.06
C PHE A 50 -10.06 -16.39 -4.21
N GLU A 51 -10.58 -17.61 -4.34
CA GLU A 51 -11.60 -17.99 -5.30
C GLU A 51 -12.92 -17.25 -5.06
N GLU A 52 -13.28 -17.02 -3.80
CA GLU A 52 -14.52 -16.34 -3.41
C GLU A 52 -14.37 -14.82 -3.29
N LYS A 53 -13.13 -14.30 -3.26
CA LYS A 53 -12.92 -12.86 -3.20
C LYS A 53 -13.29 -12.18 -4.52
N GLU A 54 -14.03 -11.08 -4.42
CA GLU A 54 -14.53 -10.30 -5.55
C GLU A 54 -14.30 -8.81 -5.37
N GLY A 55 -13.84 -8.17 -6.45
CA GLY A 55 -13.70 -6.72 -6.48
C GLY A 55 -12.27 -6.23 -6.33
N LEU A 56 -12.13 -4.94 -6.63
CA LEU A 56 -10.92 -4.16 -6.43
C LEU A 56 -11.20 -3.11 -5.34
N LEU A 57 -10.21 -2.77 -4.54
CA LEU A 57 -10.35 -1.81 -3.45
C LEU A 57 -9.27 -0.72 -3.53
N PHE A 58 -9.67 0.53 -3.32
CA PHE A 58 -8.79 1.65 -3.01
C PHE A 58 -9.19 2.27 -1.69
N VAL A 59 -8.21 2.53 -0.82
CA VAL A 59 -8.41 3.20 0.47
C VAL A 59 -7.58 4.48 0.53
N GLY A 60 -8.22 5.61 0.87
CA GLY A 60 -7.46 6.86 1.05
C GLY A 60 -8.33 8.10 1.25
N GLY A 61 -7.89 8.99 2.15
CA GLY A 61 -8.59 10.27 2.38
C GLY A 61 -8.41 11.25 1.22
N PHE A 62 -9.51 11.79 0.69
CA PHE A 62 -9.52 12.68 -0.48
C PHE A 62 -9.19 14.15 -0.15
N GLY A 63 -8.93 14.47 1.11
CA GLY A 63 -8.26 15.70 1.49
C GLY A 63 -6.77 15.76 1.11
N HIS A 64 -6.21 14.62 0.66
CA HIS A 64 -4.83 14.51 0.17
C HIS A 64 -4.85 14.39 -1.36
N PRO A 65 -4.36 15.42 -2.10
CA PRO A 65 -4.48 15.47 -3.56
C PRO A 65 -3.97 14.23 -4.33
N PRO A 66 -2.85 13.57 -3.95
CA PRO A 66 -2.41 12.35 -4.61
C PRO A 66 -3.46 11.22 -4.64
N ASN A 67 -4.35 11.15 -3.65
CA ASN A 67 -5.39 10.13 -3.60
C ASN A 67 -6.50 10.38 -4.62
N ALA A 68 -6.91 11.64 -4.77
CA ALA A 68 -7.91 12.03 -5.77
C ALA A 68 -7.36 11.79 -7.18
N ASP A 69 -6.15 12.23 -7.45
CA ASP A 69 -5.45 12.01 -8.72
C ASP A 69 -5.33 10.52 -9.06
N ALA A 70 -4.94 9.69 -8.10
CA ALA A 70 -4.79 8.25 -8.29
C ALA A 70 -6.11 7.58 -8.71
N VAL A 71 -7.22 7.92 -8.03
CA VAL A 71 -8.54 7.34 -8.32
C VAL A 71 -9.06 7.84 -9.67
N LEU A 72 -8.88 9.12 -9.97
CA LEU A 72 -9.26 9.70 -11.27
C LEU A 72 -8.51 9.00 -12.42
N TRP A 73 -7.19 8.90 -12.31
CA TRP A 73 -6.38 8.20 -13.30
C TRP A 73 -6.78 6.73 -13.45
N PHE A 74 -7.00 6.03 -12.33
CA PHE A 74 -7.41 4.63 -12.35
C PHE A 74 -8.73 4.44 -13.08
N VAL A 75 -9.76 5.25 -12.75
CA VAL A 75 -11.09 5.10 -13.35
C VAL A 75 -11.11 5.53 -14.82
N GLN A 76 -10.30 6.51 -15.20
CA GLN A 76 -10.29 7.04 -16.58
C GLN A 76 -9.42 6.21 -17.53
N GLU A 77 -8.27 5.73 -17.09
CA GLU A 77 -7.25 5.16 -17.96
C GLU A 77 -7.01 3.65 -17.75
N ILE A 78 -7.22 3.12 -16.54
CA ILE A 78 -6.87 1.75 -16.17
C ILE A 78 -8.12 0.86 -16.11
N PHE A 79 -9.10 1.27 -15.33
CA PHE A 79 -10.28 0.46 -15.03
C PHE A 79 -11.10 0.07 -16.27
N PRO A 80 -11.29 0.93 -17.29
CA PRO A 80 -11.96 0.54 -18.53
C PRO A 80 -11.29 -0.67 -19.21
N LYS A 81 -9.96 -0.72 -19.24
CA LYS A 81 -9.18 -1.84 -19.82
C LYS A 81 -9.38 -3.15 -19.03
N ILE A 82 -9.45 -3.05 -17.71
CA ILE A 82 -9.78 -4.20 -16.84
C ILE A 82 -11.19 -4.70 -17.16
N ARG A 83 -12.14 -3.79 -17.34
CA ARG A 83 -13.55 -4.10 -17.62
C ARG A 83 -13.79 -4.71 -18.99
N GLU A 84 -12.85 -4.61 -19.94
CA GLU A 84 -12.93 -5.31 -21.22
C GLU A 84 -12.95 -6.83 -21.05
N SER A 85 -12.28 -7.36 -20.03
CA SER A 85 -12.13 -8.80 -19.78
C SER A 85 -12.77 -9.29 -18.48
N LEU A 86 -12.99 -8.41 -17.48
CA LEU A 86 -13.49 -8.77 -16.17
C LEU A 86 -14.76 -8.01 -15.81
N GLN A 87 -15.78 -8.73 -15.33
CA GLN A 87 -16.95 -8.13 -14.69
C GLN A 87 -16.67 -7.94 -13.20
N VAL A 88 -16.01 -6.83 -12.85
CA VAL A 88 -15.52 -6.55 -11.49
C VAL A 88 -15.99 -5.18 -11.01
N ASN A 89 -16.26 -5.05 -9.70
CA ASN A 89 -16.52 -3.78 -9.06
C ASN A 89 -15.24 -3.20 -8.47
N PHE A 90 -15.14 -1.87 -8.51
CA PHE A 90 -14.08 -1.10 -7.89
C PHE A 90 -14.63 -0.26 -6.76
N TYR A 91 -14.26 -0.59 -5.52
CA TYR A 91 -14.71 0.09 -4.30
C TYR A 91 -13.73 1.20 -3.93
N ILE A 92 -14.25 2.41 -3.78
CA ILE A 92 -13.50 3.62 -3.39
C ILE A 92 -13.90 3.99 -1.97
N VAL A 93 -12.96 3.86 -1.04
CA VAL A 93 -13.16 4.10 0.40
C VAL A 93 -12.27 5.24 0.88
N GLY A 94 -12.84 6.14 1.68
CA GLY A 94 -12.06 7.17 2.35
C GLY A 94 -12.87 8.40 2.75
N SER A 95 -12.25 9.21 3.59
CA SER A 95 -12.84 10.44 4.09
C SER A 95 -12.74 11.60 3.08
N ARG A 96 -13.56 12.64 3.28
CA ARG A 96 -13.54 13.89 2.50
C ARG A 96 -13.71 13.68 0.99
N VAL A 97 -14.62 12.77 0.62
CA VAL A 97 -14.96 12.52 -0.79
C VAL A 97 -15.50 13.78 -1.43
N THR A 98 -14.90 14.21 -2.53
CA THR A 98 -15.31 15.37 -3.32
C THR A 98 -16.44 15.02 -4.28
N GLU A 99 -17.15 16.03 -4.81
CA GLU A 99 -18.18 15.80 -5.83
C GLU A 99 -17.60 15.18 -7.11
N GLU A 100 -16.36 15.50 -7.44
CA GLU A 100 -15.64 14.91 -8.58
C GLU A 100 -15.46 13.39 -8.40
N ILE A 101 -15.06 12.94 -7.20
CA ILE A 101 -14.92 11.52 -6.90
C ILE A 101 -16.28 10.82 -6.86
N LYS A 102 -17.32 11.46 -6.28
CA LYS A 102 -18.69 10.91 -6.29
C LYS A 102 -19.22 10.71 -7.71
N ALA A 103 -18.92 11.63 -8.62
CA ALA A 103 -19.36 11.58 -10.02
C ALA A 103 -18.71 10.42 -10.81
N LEU A 104 -17.70 9.74 -10.28
CA LEU A 104 -17.13 8.55 -10.89
C LEU A 104 -18.07 7.34 -10.83
N GLU A 105 -18.95 7.28 -9.83
CA GLU A 105 -19.98 6.25 -9.75
C GLU A 105 -21.10 6.55 -10.74
N GLN A 106 -21.24 5.69 -11.74
CA GLN A 106 -22.27 5.78 -12.76
C GLN A 106 -22.97 4.43 -12.97
N PRO A 107 -24.24 4.42 -13.38
CA PRO A 107 -24.96 3.17 -13.62
C PRO A 107 -24.19 2.20 -14.53
N GLY A 108 -23.91 1.02 -14.05
CA GLY A 108 -23.31 -0.08 -14.83
C GLY A 108 -21.80 0.01 -15.09
N ASN A 109 -21.10 1.07 -14.62
CA ASN A 109 -19.67 1.20 -14.83
C ASN A 109 -18.81 0.39 -13.85
N GLY A 110 -19.42 -0.22 -12.80
CA GLY A 110 -18.72 -1.02 -11.80
C GLY A 110 -17.94 -0.21 -10.75
N VAL A 111 -18.00 1.11 -10.77
CA VAL A 111 -17.40 1.96 -9.72
C VAL A 111 -18.40 2.13 -8.59
N VAL A 112 -17.95 1.95 -7.34
CA VAL A 112 -18.76 2.10 -6.12
C VAL A 112 -18.03 3.02 -5.15
N VAL A 113 -18.57 4.20 -4.90
CA VAL A 113 -18.00 5.20 -3.99
C VAL A 113 -18.62 5.06 -2.60
N LYS A 114 -17.96 4.30 -1.72
CA LYS A 114 -18.42 4.07 -0.34
C LYS A 114 -18.25 5.28 0.56
N GLY A 115 -17.28 6.13 0.30
CA GLY A 115 -16.93 7.22 1.20
C GLY A 115 -16.25 6.73 2.48
N PHE A 116 -16.51 7.41 3.59
CA PHE A 116 -16.03 6.99 4.90
C PHE A 116 -16.85 5.79 5.40
N VAL A 117 -16.16 4.77 5.85
CA VAL A 117 -16.74 3.54 6.42
C VAL A 117 -16.19 3.31 7.83
N SER A 118 -16.85 2.45 8.63
CA SER A 118 -16.30 2.02 9.93
C SER A 118 -15.09 1.09 9.75
N ASP A 119 -14.33 0.88 10.81
CA ASP A 119 -13.18 -0.01 10.80
C ASP A 119 -13.61 -1.46 10.48
N GLU A 120 -14.76 -1.89 11.00
CA GLU A 120 -15.35 -3.20 10.74
C GLU A 120 -15.73 -3.37 9.25
N GLU A 121 -16.36 -2.35 8.65
CA GLU A 121 -16.72 -2.37 7.22
C GLU A 121 -15.47 -2.33 6.34
N LEU A 122 -14.43 -1.60 6.73
CA LEU A 122 -13.15 -1.58 6.03
C LEU A 122 -12.48 -2.96 6.08
N GLU A 123 -12.50 -3.61 7.23
CA GLU A 123 -11.96 -4.95 7.38
C GLU A 123 -12.72 -5.99 6.54
N GLU A 124 -14.06 -5.86 6.45
CA GLU A 124 -14.87 -6.69 5.56
C GLU A 124 -14.53 -6.45 4.09
N LEU A 125 -14.25 -5.20 3.69
CA LEU A 125 -13.84 -4.87 2.32
C LEU A 125 -12.46 -5.46 1.98
N TYR A 126 -11.49 -5.44 2.92
CA TYR A 126 -10.21 -6.12 2.73
C TYR A 126 -10.37 -7.65 2.60
N ARG A 127 -11.30 -8.25 3.33
CA ARG A 127 -11.62 -9.69 3.18
C ARG A 127 -12.33 -10.01 1.87
N LYS A 128 -13.27 -9.16 1.46
CA LYS A 128 -14.08 -9.34 0.26
C LYS A 128 -13.31 -9.10 -1.03
N CYS A 129 -12.50 -8.03 -1.09
CA CYS A 129 -11.84 -7.64 -2.32
C CYS A 129 -10.61 -8.50 -2.59
N ARG A 130 -10.45 -8.94 -3.85
CA ARG A 130 -9.34 -9.80 -4.28
C ARG A 130 -8.04 -9.03 -4.38
N ILE A 131 -8.09 -7.79 -4.88
CA ILE A 131 -6.91 -6.95 -5.12
C ILE A 131 -7.14 -5.57 -4.56
N VAL A 132 -6.13 -5.02 -3.89
CA VAL A 132 -6.04 -3.61 -3.53
C VAL A 132 -5.18 -2.91 -4.57
N VAL A 133 -5.70 -1.80 -5.11
CA VAL A 133 -4.99 -0.99 -6.10
C VAL A 133 -4.56 0.33 -5.48
N VAL A 134 -3.28 0.71 -5.65
CA VAL A 134 -2.73 1.97 -5.13
C VAL A 134 -1.99 2.69 -6.26
N PRO A 135 -2.71 3.26 -7.24
CA PRO A 135 -2.14 3.83 -8.46
C PRO A 135 -1.69 5.29 -8.26
N LEU A 136 -0.81 5.55 -7.30
CA LEU A 136 -0.29 6.88 -7.00
C LEU A 136 0.71 7.33 -8.07
N ARG A 137 0.55 8.52 -8.63
CA ARG A 137 1.46 9.10 -9.62
C ARG A 137 2.47 10.08 -9.02
N TYR A 138 2.21 10.57 -7.80
CA TYR A 138 3.11 11.43 -7.04
C TYR A 138 2.85 11.35 -5.54
N GLY A 139 3.76 11.89 -4.76
CA GLY A 139 3.76 11.89 -3.31
C GLY A 139 5.05 11.28 -2.76
N ALA A 140 5.55 11.78 -1.65
CA ALA A 140 6.80 11.33 -1.03
C ALA A 140 6.55 10.45 0.20
N GLY A 141 7.56 9.65 0.56
CA GLY A 141 7.60 8.83 1.77
C GLY A 141 6.77 7.54 1.70
N ILE A 142 6.84 6.74 2.76
CA ILE A 142 6.12 5.46 2.86
C ILE A 142 4.61 5.68 2.84
N LYS A 143 3.93 4.84 2.08
CA LYS A 143 2.47 4.91 1.91
C LYS A 143 1.77 3.97 2.89
N GLY A 144 1.25 4.52 4.00
CA GLY A 144 0.56 3.75 5.04
C GLY A 144 -0.55 2.84 4.51
N LYS A 145 -1.29 3.28 3.48
CA LYS A 145 -2.34 2.47 2.84
C LYS A 145 -1.83 1.20 2.16
N VAL A 146 -0.60 1.21 1.65
CA VAL A 146 0.03 0.00 1.10
C VAL A 146 0.34 -0.97 2.23
N LEU A 147 0.95 -0.49 3.32
CA LEU A 147 1.24 -1.32 4.49
C LEU A 147 -0.03 -1.84 5.18
N GLU A 148 -1.07 -1.02 5.25
CA GLU A 148 -2.36 -1.43 5.79
C GLU A 148 -3.01 -2.54 4.96
N ALA A 149 -2.97 -2.42 3.62
CA ALA A 149 -3.43 -3.47 2.74
C ALA A 149 -2.61 -4.76 2.92
N MET A 150 -1.28 -4.65 2.98
CA MET A 150 -0.38 -5.78 3.23
C MET A 150 -0.66 -6.43 4.59
N TYR A 151 -0.88 -5.64 5.64
CA TYR A 151 -1.24 -6.14 6.97
C TYR A 151 -2.54 -6.95 6.96
N ASN A 152 -3.51 -6.55 6.14
CA ASN A 152 -4.77 -7.28 5.94
C ASN A 152 -4.66 -8.45 4.95
N GLY A 153 -3.45 -8.81 4.51
CA GLY A 153 -3.22 -9.95 3.60
C GLY A 153 -3.68 -9.71 2.17
N ALA A 154 -3.96 -8.46 1.82
CA ALA A 154 -4.41 -8.14 0.48
C ALA A 154 -3.25 -8.24 -0.54
N VAL A 155 -3.56 -8.71 -1.74
CA VAL A 155 -2.68 -8.61 -2.89
C VAL A 155 -2.71 -7.17 -3.40
N VAL A 156 -1.54 -6.53 -3.46
CA VAL A 156 -1.44 -5.12 -3.81
C VAL A 156 -0.80 -4.94 -5.19
N VAL A 157 -1.52 -4.20 -6.06
CA VAL A 157 -0.96 -3.65 -7.31
C VAL A 157 -0.79 -2.15 -7.12
N THR A 158 0.42 -1.66 -7.35
CA THR A 158 0.78 -0.27 -7.08
C THR A 158 1.75 0.27 -8.13
N THR A 159 2.08 1.55 -8.03
CA THR A 159 3.13 2.22 -8.80
C THR A 159 4.46 2.25 -8.01
N SER A 160 5.54 2.65 -8.66
CA SER A 160 6.82 2.93 -8.00
C SER A 160 6.67 3.97 -6.87
N ILE A 161 5.81 4.97 -7.07
CA ILE A 161 5.46 5.97 -6.05
C ILE A 161 4.76 5.33 -4.86
N GLY A 162 3.83 4.39 -5.11
CA GLY A 162 3.13 3.70 -4.03
C GLY A 162 4.02 2.73 -3.24
N ALA A 163 5.00 2.12 -3.89
CA ALA A 163 5.98 1.21 -3.29
C ALA A 163 7.16 1.92 -2.61
N GLU A 164 7.27 3.26 -2.74
CA GLU A 164 8.40 4.03 -2.21
C GLU A 164 8.64 3.75 -0.73
N GLY A 165 9.90 3.45 -0.38
CA GLY A 165 10.33 3.20 0.99
C GLY A 165 10.01 1.80 1.54
N ILE A 166 9.33 0.95 0.77
CA ILE A 166 9.07 -0.46 1.10
C ILE A 166 10.18 -1.30 0.44
N LYS A 167 11.18 -1.67 1.23
CA LYS A 167 12.41 -2.29 0.76
C LYS A 167 12.19 -3.75 0.34
N ASP A 168 12.91 -4.20 -0.71
CA ASP A 168 12.90 -5.61 -1.16
C ASP A 168 11.47 -6.18 -1.36
N SER A 169 10.57 -5.34 -1.88
CA SER A 169 9.12 -5.59 -1.94
C SER A 169 8.66 -6.34 -3.20
N GLU A 170 9.57 -6.75 -4.09
CA GLU A 170 9.26 -7.32 -5.41
C GLU A 170 8.49 -8.66 -5.33
N SER A 171 8.66 -9.38 -4.21
CA SER A 171 7.93 -10.65 -3.96
C SER A 171 6.53 -10.46 -3.38
N VAL A 172 6.23 -9.27 -2.84
CA VAL A 172 4.99 -8.99 -2.10
C VAL A 172 4.15 -7.86 -2.72
N LEU A 173 4.74 -7.03 -3.58
CA LEU A 173 4.06 -5.97 -4.31
C LEU A 173 4.20 -6.18 -5.83
N THR A 174 3.12 -5.95 -6.56
CA THR A 174 3.17 -5.86 -8.02
C THR A 174 3.23 -4.40 -8.42
N VAL A 175 4.39 -3.95 -8.93
CA VAL A 175 4.65 -2.54 -9.26
C VAL A 175 4.56 -2.33 -10.76
N ARG A 176 3.69 -1.40 -11.19
CA ARG A 176 3.52 -0.98 -12.59
C ARG A 176 3.19 0.51 -12.66
N ASP A 177 3.90 1.25 -13.49
CA ASP A 177 3.75 2.70 -13.61
C ASP A 177 2.87 3.11 -14.79
N GLU A 178 2.81 2.28 -15.83
CA GLU A 178 2.04 2.55 -17.04
C GLU A 178 0.62 1.95 -16.97
N ALA A 179 -0.38 2.68 -17.43
CA ALA A 179 -1.79 2.30 -17.33
C ALA A 179 -2.09 0.92 -17.93
N GLU A 180 -1.51 0.62 -19.09
CA GLU A 180 -1.68 -0.64 -19.79
C GLU A 180 -1.10 -1.83 -19.01
N GLU A 181 0.12 -1.65 -18.48
CA GLU A 181 0.78 -2.69 -17.69
C GLU A 181 0.10 -2.89 -16.34
N PHE A 182 -0.39 -1.80 -15.73
CA PHE A 182 -1.15 -1.86 -14.49
C PHE A 182 -2.46 -2.63 -14.68
N ALA A 183 -3.22 -2.32 -15.74
CA ALA A 183 -4.46 -3.03 -16.06
C ALA A 183 -4.21 -4.51 -16.30
N ARG A 184 -3.17 -4.86 -17.08
CA ARG A 184 -2.77 -6.24 -17.33
C ARG A 184 -2.42 -6.97 -16.04
N ALA A 185 -1.59 -6.36 -15.19
CA ALA A 185 -1.18 -6.97 -13.92
C ALA A 185 -2.38 -7.24 -12.99
N VAL A 186 -3.34 -6.32 -12.93
CA VAL A 186 -4.59 -6.54 -12.18
C VAL A 186 -5.38 -7.69 -12.77
N THR A 187 -5.54 -7.74 -14.09
CA THR A 187 -6.31 -8.80 -14.78
C THR A 187 -5.67 -10.17 -14.59
N ASP A 188 -4.34 -10.28 -14.76
CA ASP A 188 -3.59 -11.52 -14.60
C ASP A 188 -3.70 -12.06 -13.17
N LEU A 189 -3.52 -11.20 -12.17
CA LEU A 189 -3.67 -11.61 -10.76
C LEU A 189 -5.11 -11.93 -10.40
N TYR A 190 -6.07 -11.17 -10.91
CA TYR A 190 -7.50 -11.41 -10.61
C TYR A 190 -7.98 -12.76 -11.10
N THR A 191 -7.41 -13.29 -12.18
CA THR A 191 -7.74 -14.59 -12.76
C THR A 191 -6.87 -15.74 -12.23
N ASP A 192 -5.91 -15.46 -11.34
CA ASP A 192 -5.01 -16.45 -10.74
C ASP A 192 -5.07 -16.43 -9.20
N PRO A 193 -6.09 -17.05 -8.59
CA PRO A 193 -6.26 -17.08 -7.13
C PRO A 193 -5.12 -17.81 -6.41
N ASP A 194 -4.48 -18.80 -7.02
CA ASP A 194 -3.34 -19.50 -6.43
C ASP A 194 -2.14 -18.57 -6.29
N ARG A 195 -1.86 -17.78 -7.30
CA ARG A 195 -0.83 -16.75 -7.24
C ARG A 195 -1.16 -15.68 -6.21
N CYS A 196 -2.41 -15.26 -6.09
CA CYS A 196 -2.85 -14.35 -5.05
C CYS A 196 -2.57 -14.92 -3.65
N ARG A 197 -2.86 -16.18 -3.41
CA ARG A 197 -2.60 -16.88 -2.13
C ARG A 197 -1.11 -16.92 -1.81
N LEU A 198 -0.27 -17.24 -2.78
CA LEU A 198 1.19 -17.23 -2.60
C LEU A 198 1.73 -15.84 -2.24
N ILE A 199 1.28 -14.78 -2.93
CA ILE A 199 1.67 -13.40 -2.65
C ILE A 199 1.19 -12.99 -1.24
N SER A 200 -0.06 -13.29 -0.89
CA SER A 200 -0.61 -12.99 0.44
C SER A 200 0.20 -13.65 1.55
N GLY A 201 0.52 -14.93 1.42
CA GLY A 201 1.37 -15.66 2.37
C GLY A 201 2.77 -15.06 2.50
N ALA A 202 3.42 -14.74 1.38
CA ALA A 202 4.72 -14.07 1.38
C ALA A 202 4.65 -12.68 2.04
N THR A 203 3.54 -11.95 1.83
CA THR A 203 3.30 -10.65 2.43
C THR A 203 3.24 -10.74 3.96
N GLN A 204 2.63 -11.77 4.54
CA GLN A 204 2.59 -11.92 6.00
C GLN A 204 3.97 -12.19 6.60
N VAL A 205 4.78 -13.00 5.93
CA VAL A 205 6.19 -13.22 6.33
C VAL A 205 6.95 -11.90 6.29
N TYR A 206 6.81 -11.16 5.19
CA TYR A 206 7.43 -9.85 5.02
C TYR A 206 7.00 -8.84 6.09
N MET A 207 5.70 -8.76 6.41
CA MET A 207 5.18 -7.88 7.47
C MET A 207 5.76 -8.23 8.84
N LYS A 208 5.90 -9.52 9.14
CA LYS A 208 6.50 -9.98 10.38
C LYS A 208 7.99 -9.60 10.49
N GLU A 209 8.72 -9.74 9.40
CA GLU A 209 10.17 -9.47 9.35
C GLU A 209 10.50 -7.97 9.39
N HIS A 210 9.63 -7.12 8.81
CA HIS A 210 9.95 -5.71 8.61
C HIS A 210 9.11 -4.74 9.45
N PHE A 211 7.89 -5.12 9.87
CA PHE A 211 6.93 -4.20 10.49
C PHE A 211 6.37 -4.69 11.83
N SER A 212 6.95 -5.73 12.44
CA SER A 212 6.60 -6.18 13.79
C SER A 212 7.35 -5.40 14.88
N LEU A 213 6.89 -5.52 16.12
CA LEU A 213 7.62 -5.00 17.30
C LEU A 213 9.04 -5.57 17.40
N ASP A 214 9.21 -6.86 17.10
CA ASP A 214 10.53 -7.50 17.08
C ASP A 214 11.46 -6.91 16.03
N ALA A 215 10.93 -6.60 14.85
CA ALA A 215 11.67 -5.93 13.78
C ALA A 215 12.19 -4.56 14.25
N VAL A 216 11.32 -3.75 14.86
CA VAL A 216 11.71 -2.45 15.43
C VAL A 216 12.74 -2.61 16.54
N TRP A 217 12.51 -3.53 17.48
CA TRP A 217 13.45 -3.80 18.57
C TRP A 217 14.83 -4.20 18.04
N ASN A 218 14.88 -5.03 17.01
CA ASN A 218 16.14 -5.42 16.37
C ASN A 218 16.88 -4.25 15.71
N CYS A 219 16.17 -3.23 15.23
CA CYS A 219 16.81 -2.02 14.69
C CYS A 219 17.49 -1.18 15.77
N VAL A 220 16.92 -1.11 16.99
CA VAL A 220 17.32 -0.11 18.00
C VAL A 220 18.07 -0.70 19.20
N LYS A 221 17.95 -2.01 19.50
CA LYS A 221 18.45 -2.64 20.74
C LYS A 221 19.93 -2.37 21.03
N ASP A 222 20.77 -2.25 19.99
CA ASP A 222 22.20 -2.04 20.17
C ASP A 222 22.57 -0.57 20.45
N ASP A 223 21.68 0.36 20.11
CA ASP A 223 21.91 1.78 20.29
C ASP A 223 21.63 2.22 21.74
N PHE A 224 20.94 1.40 22.53
CA PHE A 224 20.61 1.64 23.95
C PHE A 224 21.45 0.81 24.91
N LYS A 225 22.40 0.00 24.44
CA LYS A 225 23.37 -0.66 25.29
C LYS A 225 24.46 0.35 25.71
N ARG A 226 24.30 0.93 26.89
CA ARG A 226 25.36 1.68 27.59
C ARG A 226 26.04 0.79 28.60
#